data_02a9640ff7708f2b1cf0437cffa46288
#
_entry.id   02a9640ff7708f2b1cf0437cffa46288
#
_cell.length_a   1.000
_cell.length_b   1.000
_cell.length_c   1.000
_cell.angle_alpha   90.00
_cell.angle_beta   90.00
_cell.angle_gamma   90.00
#
_symmetry.space_group_name_H-M   'P 1'
#
loop_
_entity.id
_entity.type
_entity.pdbx_description
1 polymer ?
#
loop_
_entity_poly.entity_id
_entity_poly.type
_entity_poly.pdbx_seq_one_letter_code
_entity_poly.pdbx_strand_id
1 'polypeptide(L)'
;SCHIAIGINEDGDREIIGFMIQDGESESTWTSFFEHLKNRDLKGTKLIISDAHHGLVSAIRKSFTGVSWQRCQVHFMRNILDYVPKKDSKPFREALKSIFRITDIEIARDAKNELIDKFNDNKRYEKACKILDEGFEDAFQYTVVANGHSRLKSTNAIERLNQEVRRREKVVRIFPNT
;
A
#
# COMPACT_ATOMS: atom_id res chain seq x y z
N SER A 1 -17.75 -6.86 -0.74
CA SER A 1 -16.60 -5.89 -0.73
C SER A 1 -16.83 -4.78 -1.72
N CYS A 2 -16.36 -3.57 -1.41
CA CYS A 2 -16.33 -2.45 -2.33
C CYS A 2 -14.88 -2.21 -2.78
N HIS A 3 -14.61 -2.46 -4.06
CA HIS A 3 -13.32 -2.19 -4.68
C HIS A 3 -13.31 -0.75 -5.18
N ILE A 4 -12.28 0.01 -4.85
CA ILE A 4 -12.14 1.42 -5.23
C ILE A 4 -10.74 1.65 -5.78
N ALA A 5 -10.66 2.38 -6.89
CA ALA A 5 -9.40 2.84 -7.45
C ALA A 5 -9.36 4.37 -7.53
N ILE A 6 -8.24 4.94 -7.09
CA ILE A 6 -7.91 6.35 -7.23
C ILE A 6 -6.72 6.44 -8.19
N GLY A 7 -6.87 7.21 -9.25
CA GLY A 7 -5.78 7.59 -10.15
C GLY A 7 -5.10 8.85 -9.67
N ILE A 8 -3.82 8.98 -10.02
CA ILE A 8 -3.04 10.22 -9.89
C ILE A 8 -2.46 10.48 -11.27
N ASN A 9 -2.81 11.61 -11.88
CA ASN A 9 -2.31 12.00 -13.19
C ASN A 9 -0.88 12.61 -13.09
N GLU A 10 -0.31 12.99 -14.23
CA GLU A 10 1.04 13.56 -14.30
C GLU A 10 1.13 14.94 -13.62
N ASP A 11 0.04 15.67 -13.51
CA ASP A 11 -0.06 16.95 -12.81
C ASP A 11 -0.20 16.78 -11.29
N GLY A 12 -0.37 15.53 -10.82
CA GLY A 12 -0.53 15.18 -9.41
C GLY A 12 -1.97 15.29 -8.90
N ASP A 13 -2.94 15.48 -9.80
CA ASP A 13 -4.36 15.50 -9.45
C ASP A 13 -4.87 14.09 -9.17
N ARG A 14 -5.82 14.00 -8.25
CA ARG A 14 -6.42 12.74 -7.82
C ARG A 14 -7.86 12.64 -8.26
N GLU A 15 -8.18 11.50 -8.87
CA GLU A 15 -9.53 11.16 -9.30
C GLU A 15 -9.93 9.77 -8.84
N ILE A 16 -11.21 9.58 -8.50
CA ILE A 16 -11.79 8.24 -8.35
C ILE A 16 -12.03 7.71 -9.76
N ILE A 17 -11.16 6.81 -10.23
CA ILE A 17 -11.22 6.25 -11.59
C ILE A 17 -12.21 5.10 -11.70
N GLY A 18 -12.65 4.53 -10.58
CA GLY A 18 -13.72 3.55 -10.56
C GLY A 18 -13.97 2.95 -9.19
N PHE A 19 -15.16 2.36 -9.06
CA PHE A 19 -15.54 1.52 -7.94
C PHE A 19 -16.42 0.37 -8.43
N MET A 20 -16.42 -0.73 -7.70
CA MET A 20 -17.24 -1.91 -8.00
C MET A 20 -17.58 -2.65 -6.71
N ILE A 21 -18.82 -3.10 -6.59
CA ILE A 21 -19.27 -3.95 -5.48
C ILE A 21 -19.14 -5.40 -5.92
N GLN A 22 -18.46 -6.22 -5.13
CA GLN A 22 -18.16 -7.62 -5.44
C GLN A 22 -18.30 -8.50 -4.20
N ASP A 23 -18.51 -9.80 -4.43
CA ASP A 23 -18.54 -10.79 -3.36
C ASP A 23 -17.12 -11.25 -3.01
N GLY A 24 -16.51 -10.56 -2.05
CA GLY A 24 -15.18 -10.90 -1.54
C GLY A 24 -14.02 -10.16 -2.22
N GLU A 25 -12.80 -10.58 -1.88
CA GLU A 25 -11.52 -9.97 -2.30
C GLU A 25 -10.59 -11.05 -2.85
N SER A 26 -11.07 -11.82 -3.82
CA SER A 26 -10.29 -12.84 -4.51
C SER A 26 -9.49 -12.27 -5.70
N GLU A 27 -8.56 -13.03 -6.23
CA GLU A 27 -7.87 -12.68 -7.46
C GLU A 27 -8.84 -12.43 -8.62
N SER A 28 -9.88 -13.25 -8.75
CA SER A 28 -10.88 -13.12 -9.82
C SER A 28 -11.70 -11.85 -9.71
N THR A 29 -12.14 -11.46 -8.50
CA THR A 29 -12.90 -10.23 -8.29
C THR A 29 -12.04 -8.99 -8.56
N TRP A 30 -10.77 -9.00 -8.19
CA TRP A 30 -9.84 -7.93 -8.53
C TRP A 30 -9.55 -7.89 -10.03
N THR A 31 -9.41 -9.02 -10.71
CA THR A 31 -9.21 -9.07 -12.16
C THR A 31 -10.41 -8.46 -12.90
N SER A 32 -11.64 -8.83 -12.54
CA SER A 32 -12.85 -8.23 -13.10
C SER A 32 -12.92 -6.71 -12.89
N PHE A 33 -12.51 -6.24 -11.72
CA PHE A 33 -12.44 -4.80 -11.45
C PHE A 33 -11.41 -4.10 -12.35
N PHE A 34 -10.25 -4.68 -12.56
CA PHE A 34 -9.23 -4.11 -13.44
C PHE A 34 -9.65 -4.12 -14.91
N GLU A 35 -10.36 -5.15 -15.36
CA GLU A 35 -10.96 -5.17 -16.70
C GLU A 35 -12.00 -4.07 -16.86
N HIS A 36 -12.84 -3.85 -15.85
CA HIS A 36 -13.78 -2.73 -15.84
C HIS A 36 -13.07 -1.38 -15.98
N LEU A 37 -11.96 -1.15 -15.27
CA LEU A 37 -11.19 0.09 -15.39
C LEU A 37 -10.58 0.24 -16.80
N LYS A 38 -10.06 -0.83 -17.39
CA LYS A 38 -9.51 -0.83 -18.76
C LYS A 38 -10.58 -0.55 -19.80
N ASN A 39 -11.77 -1.14 -19.65
CA ASN A 39 -12.92 -0.89 -20.54
C ASN A 39 -13.42 0.55 -20.45
N ARG A 40 -13.10 1.26 -19.37
CA ARG A 40 -13.31 2.71 -19.19
C ARG A 40 -12.11 3.54 -19.63
N ASP A 41 -11.24 2.98 -20.43
CA ASP A 41 -10.10 3.66 -21.06
C ASP A 41 -8.92 3.96 -20.13
N LEU A 42 -8.77 3.22 -19.00
CA LEU A 42 -7.57 3.32 -18.18
C LEU A 42 -6.34 2.88 -18.97
N LYS A 43 -5.44 3.81 -19.28
CA LYS A 43 -4.23 3.61 -20.05
C LYS A 43 -3.02 4.29 -19.39
N GLY A 44 -1.82 3.88 -19.77
CA GLY A 44 -0.58 4.57 -19.36
C GLY A 44 -0.24 4.41 -17.88
N THR A 45 -0.80 3.42 -17.19
CA THR A 45 -0.48 3.14 -15.79
C THR A 45 1.00 2.81 -15.64
N LYS A 46 1.73 3.58 -14.83
CA LYS A 46 3.17 3.41 -14.57
C LYS A 46 3.45 2.72 -13.25
N LEU A 47 2.59 2.93 -12.26
CA LEU A 47 2.74 2.41 -10.91
C LEU A 47 1.36 2.08 -10.31
N ILE A 48 1.26 0.94 -9.63
CA ILE A 48 0.07 0.57 -8.85
C ILE A 48 0.48 0.42 -7.38
N ILE A 49 -0.26 1.06 -6.49
CA ILE A 49 -0.01 1.03 -5.05
C ILE A 49 -1.17 0.33 -4.36
N SER A 50 -0.87 -0.72 -3.61
CA SER A 50 -1.88 -1.45 -2.84
C SER A 50 -1.32 -1.99 -1.52
N ASP A 51 -2.18 -2.57 -0.70
CA ASP A 51 -1.70 -3.49 0.33
C ASP A 51 -1.14 -4.78 -0.31
N ALA A 52 -0.53 -5.62 0.51
CA ALA A 52 0.09 -6.86 0.04
C ALA A 52 -0.87 -8.07 0.14
N HIS A 53 -2.17 -7.85 -0.08
CA HIS A 53 -3.12 -8.96 -0.15
C HIS A 53 -2.82 -9.84 -1.35
N HIS A 54 -2.64 -11.15 -1.13
CA HIS A 54 -2.15 -12.07 -2.16
C HIS A 54 -3.00 -12.04 -3.45
N GLY A 55 -4.34 -12.12 -3.32
CA GLY A 55 -5.24 -12.10 -4.48
C GLY A 55 -5.15 -10.79 -5.27
N LEU A 56 -5.02 -9.65 -4.59
CA LEU A 56 -4.86 -8.34 -5.21
C LEU A 56 -3.54 -8.23 -5.98
N VAL A 57 -2.43 -8.61 -5.35
CA VAL A 57 -1.10 -8.56 -5.98
C VAL A 57 -1.02 -9.50 -7.19
N SER A 58 -1.60 -10.70 -7.08
CA SER A 58 -1.68 -11.65 -8.20
C SER A 58 -2.48 -11.06 -9.37
N ALA A 59 -3.64 -10.48 -9.11
CA ALA A 59 -4.47 -9.83 -10.12
C ALA A 59 -3.76 -8.63 -10.78
N ILE A 60 -3.03 -7.80 -9.99
CA ILE A 60 -2.24 -6.69 -10.52
C ILE A 60 -1.19 -7.20 -11.51
N ARG A 61 -0.40 -8.18 -11.13
CA ARG A 61 0.67 -8.74 -11.97
C ARG A 61 0.14 -9.32 -13.28
N LYS A 62 -1.02 -9.97 -13.24
CA LYS A 62 -1.67 -10.53 -14.45
C LYS A 62 -2.30 -9.45 -15.32
N SER A 63 -2.98 -8.49 -14.71
CA SER A 63 -3.74 -7.48 -15.45
C SER A 63 -2.87 -6.34 -16.00
N PHE A 64 -1.74 -6.03 -15.36
CA PHE A 64 -0.89 -4.89 -15.70
C PHE A 64 0.57 -5.32 -15.92
N THR A 65 0.79 -6.12 -16.98
CA THR A 65 2.13 -6.60 -17.34
C THR A 65 3.07 -5.42 -17.61
N GLY A 66 4.24 -5.43 -16.96
CA GLY A 66 5.26 -4.38 -17.10
C GLY A 66 5.02 -3.12 -16.26
N VAL A 67 3.95 -3.06 -15.49
CA VAL A 67 3.69 -1.97 -14.54
C VAL A 67 4.34 -2.29 -13.20
N SER A 68 5.02 -1.32 -12.61
CA SER A 68 5.59 -1.47 -11.27
C SER A 68 4.49 -1.56 -10.21
N TRP A 69 4.63 -2.51 -9.29
CA TRP A 69 3.78 -2.61 -8.12
C TRP A 69 4.50 -2.11 -6.88
N GLN A 70 3.84 -1.30 -6.09
CA GLN A 70 4.34 -0.83 -4.80
C GLN A 70 3.45 -1.26 -3.66
N ARG A 71 4.09 -1.81 -2.65
CA ARG A 71 3.45 -2.07 -1.37
C ARG A 71 3.16 -0.76 -0.62
N CYS A 72 1.94 -0.57 -0.15
CA CYS A 72 1.58 0.60 0.65
C CYS A 72 2.45 0.71 1.91
N GLN A 73 3.23 1.78 2.04
CA GLN A 73 4.15 1.97 3.16
C GLN A 73 3.44 2.00 4.52
N VAL A 74 2.23 2.55 4.59
CA VAL A 74 1.46 2.62 5.85
C VAL A 74 1.04 1.23 6.31
N HIS A 75 0.48 0.41 5.42
CA HIS A 75 0.12 -0.98 5.73
C HIS A 75 1.35 -1.83 6.04
N PHE A 76 2.44 -1.62 5.31
CA PHE A 76 3.69 -2.32 5.55
C PHE A 76 4.27 -2.00 6.94
N MET A 77 4.32 -0.72 7.31
CA MET A 77 4.78 -0.30 8.63
C MET A 77 3.89 -0.87 9.75
N ARG A 78 2.56 -0.87 9.58
CA ARG A 78 1.64 -1.51 10.54
C ARG A 78 1.95 -3.00 10.68
N ASN A 79 2.11 -3.71 9.58
CA ASN A 79 2.44 -5.14 9.57
C ASN A 79 3.76 -5.43 10.31
N ILE A 80 4.81 -4.64 10.12
CA ILE A 80 6.06 -4.76 10.87
C ILE A 80 5.81 -4.54 12.36
N LEU A 81 5.07 -3.50 12.71
CA LEU A 81 4.81 -3.10 14.10
C LEU A 81 3.92 -4.10 14.87
N ASP A 82 3.14 -4.93 14.20
CA ASP A 82 2.36 -6.00 14.81
C ASP A 82 3.25 -7.08 15.45
N TYR A 83 4.49 -7.21 14.98
CA TYR A 83 5.51 -8.12 15.51
C TYR A 83 6.53 -7.46 16.45
N VAL A 84 6.34 -6.18 16.75
CA VAL A 84 7.21 -5.43 17.67
C VAL A 84 6.62 -5.46 19.08
N PRO A 85 7.43 -5.71 20.12
CA PRO A 85 6.96 -5.70 21.50
C PRO A 85 6.19 -4.43 21.87
N LYS A 86 5.14 -4.53 22.70
CA LYS A 86 4.36 -3.36 23.12
C LYS A 86 5.14 -2.47 24.09
N LYS A 87 6.00 -3.07 24.93
CA LYS A 87 6.85 -2.36 25.90
C LYS A 87 8.25 -2.20 25.34
N ASP A 88 8.91 -1.10 25.71
CA ASP A 88 10.33 -0.81 25.41
C ASP A 88 10.71 -0.78 23.91
N SER A 89 9.71 -0.58 23.05
CA SER A 89 9.90 -0.60 21.60
C SER A 89 9.95 0.79 20.95
N LYS A 90 9.94 1.84 21.74
CA LYS A 90 9.98 3.22 21.21
C LYS A 90 11.18 3.48 20.28
N PRO A 91 12.42 3.06 20.61
CA PRO A 91 13.56 3.26 19.70
C PRO A 91 13.37 2.60 18.34
N PHE A 92 12.88 1.36 18.30
CA PHE A 92 12.60 0.65 17.05
C PHE A 92 11.52 1.37 16.23
N ARG A 93 10.42 1.76 16.87
CA ARG A 93 9.29 2.43 16.23
C ARG A 93 9.67 3.78 15.64
N GLU A 94 10.49 4.57 16.32
CA GLU A 94 10.95 5.86 15.84
C GLU A 94 11.94 5.69 14.67
N ALA A 95 12.88 4.76 14.77
CA ALA A 95 13.81 4.46 13.69
C ALA A 95 13.07 3.95 12.43
N LEU A 96 12.10 3.03 12.61
CA LEU A 96 11.28 2.55 11.50
C LEU A 96 10.52 3.69 10.82
N LYS A 97 9.89 4.59 11.57
CA LYS A 97 9.20 5.76 11.00
C LYS A 97 10.17 6.69 10.27
N SER A 98 11.39 6.85 10.76
CA SER A 98 12.41 7.68 10.11
C SER A 98 12.79 7.12 8.74
N ILE A 99 12.97 5.81 8.60
CA ILE A 99 13.28 5.14 7.32
C ILE A 99 12.22 5.50 6.26
N PHE A 100 10.92 5.39 6.58
CA PHE A 100 9.84 5.68 5.63
C PHE A 100 9.65 7.18 5.31
N ARG A 101 10.34 8.08 6.02
CA ARG A 101 10.38 9.52 5.70
C ARG A 101 11.47 9.85 4.69
N ILE A 102 12.51 9.05 4.61
CA ILE A 102 13.61 9.22 3.66
C ILE A 102 13.06 9.07 2.24
N THR A 103 13.51 9.92 1.34
CA THR A 103 13.11 9.91 -0.09
C THR A 103 14.15 9.27 -0.98
N ASP A 104 15.42 9.31 -0.57
CA ASP A 104 16.50 8.63 -1.26
C ASP A 104 16.53 7.15 -0.85
N ILE A 105 16.44 6.26 -1.84
CA ILE A 105 16.34 4.83 -1.58
C ILE A 105 17.62 4.24 -0.99
N GLU A 106 18.79 4.74 -1.39
CA GLU A 106 20.08 4.24 -0.88
C GLU A 106 20.23 4.60 0.59
N ILE A 107 19.94 5.86 0.95
CA ILE A 107 19.97 6.32 2.34
C ILE A 107 18.91 5.56 3.17
N ALA A 108 17.73 5.30 2.61
CA ALA A 108 16.70 4.53 3.29
C ALA A 108 17.12 3.07 3.51
N ARG A 109 17.85 2.48 2.55
CA ARG A 109 18.39 1.12 2.63
C ARG A 109 19.46 1.00 3.70
N ASP A 110 20.36 1.96 3.77
CA ASP A 110 21.40 2.01 4.80
C ASP A 110 20.75 2.13 6.19
N ALA A 111 19.82 3.04 6.37
CA ALA A 111 19.09 3.20 7.63
C ALA A 111 18.29 1.93 8.01
N LYS A 112 17.74 1.21 7.03
CA LYS A 112 17.09 -0.11 7.24
C LYS A 112 18.10 -1.14 7.75
N ASN A 113 19.28 -1.22 7.13
CA ASN A 113 20.32 -2.16 7.53
C ASN A 113 20.80 -1.87 8.96
N GLU A 114 21.07 -0.62 9.30
CA GLU A 114 21.43 -0.20 10.66
C GLU A 114 20.37 -0.58 11.71
N LEU A 115 19.08 -0.43 11.35
CA LEU A 115 17.98 -0.84 12.23
C LEU A 115 17.99 -2.35 12.46
N ILE A 116 18.16 -3.13 11.39
CA ILE A 116 18.20 -4.58 11.45
C ILE A 116 19.40 -5.04 12.30
N ASP A 117 20.60 -4.54 12.02
CA ASP A 117 21.84 -4.88 12.75
C ASP A 117 21.70 -4.61 14.25
N LYS A 118 21.04 -3.50 14.60
CA LYS A 118 20.82 -3.13 16.00
C LYS A 118 19.86 -4.03 16.76
N PHE A 119 18.88 -4.62 16.08
CA PHE A 119 17.77 -5.32 16.75
C PHE A 119 17.66 -6.80 16.41
N ASN A 120 18.32 -7.31 15.36
CA ASN A 120 18.16 -8.68 14.88
C ASN A 120 18.63 -9.76 15.90
N ASP A 121 19.62 -9.46 16.74
CA ASP A 121 20.10 -10.38 17.77
C ASP A 121 19.07 -10.57 18.91
N ASN A 122 18.07 -9.71 18.99
CA ASN A 122 17.02 -9.83 19.95
C ASN A 122 15.82 -10.58 19.33
N LYS A 123 15.62 -11.85 19.74
CA LYS A 123 14.54 -12.74 19.27
C LYS A 123 13.15 -12.08 19.23
N ARG A 124 12.93 -11.06 20.10
CA ARG A 124 11.65 -10.34 20.14
C ARG A 124 11.41 -9.46 18.92
N TYR A 125 12.44 -9.11 18.15
CA TYR A 125 12.39 -8.27 16.96
C TYR A 125 12.70 -9.02 15.67
N GLU A 126 13.22 -10.26 15.76
CA GLU A 126 13.67 -11.08 14.62
C GLU A 126 12.62 -11.11 13.50
N LYS A 127 11.35 -11.39 13.85
CA LYS A 127 10.27 -11.44 12.84
C LYS A 127 9.97 -10.07 12.23
N ALA A 128 10.03 -8.99 13.01
CA ALA A 128 9.84 -7.65 12.51
C ALA A 128 10.97 -7.22 11.56
N CYS A 129 12.22 -7.54 11.92
CA CYS A 129 13.40 -7.30 11.07
C CYS A 129 13.31 -8.09 9.76
N LYS A 130 12.94 -9.38 9.82
CA LYS A 130 12.76 -10.21 8.63
C LYS A 130 11.70 -9.65 7.68
N ILE A 131 10.52 -9.27 8.21
CA ILE A 131 9.45 -8.69 7.40
C ILE A 131 9.91 -7.37 6.77
N LEU A 132 10.63 -6.54 7.53
CA LEU A 132 11.18 -5.28 7.01
C LEU A 132 12.14 -5.54 5.87
N ASP A 133 13.06 -6.47 6.02
CA ASP A 133 14.07 -6.79 5.00
C ASP A 133 13.44 -7.33 3.72
N GLU A 134 12.56 -8.33 3.83
CA GLU A 134 11.92 -8.99 2.68
C GLU A 134 10.97 -8.07 1.88
N GLY A 135 10.34 -7.09 2.54
CA GLY A 135 9.34 -6.23 1.90
C GLY A 135 9.79 -4.80 1.60
N PHE A 136 11.04 -4.46 1.90
CA PHE A 136 11.53 -3.09 1.81
C PHE A 136 11.50 -2.55 0.38
N GLU A 137 12.07 -3.28 -0.58
CA GLU A 137 12.17 -2.85 -1.97
C GLU A 137 10.78 -2.63 -2.61
N ASP A 138 9.83 -3.49 -2.30
CA ASP A 138 8.44 -3.34 -2.78
C ASP A 138 7.76 -2.08 -2.25
N ALA A 139 8.21 -1.54 -1.12
CA ALA A 139 7.63 -0.33 -0.52
C ALA A 139 8.26 0.98 -1.04
N PHE A 140 9.30 0.91 -1.87
CA PHE A 140 10.03 2.07 -2.41
C PHE A 140 10.00 2.16 -3.94
N GLN A 141 9.14 1.41 -4.62
CA GLN A 141 9.05 1.41 -6.09
C GLN A 141 8.68 2.78 -6.68
N TYR A 142 8.05 3.67 -5.93
CA TYR A 142 7.75 5.04 -6.38
C TYR A 142 9.00 5.84 -6.75
N THR A 143 10.16 5.49 -6.25
CA THR A 143 11.44 6.16 -6.57
C THR A 143 11.86 5.95 -8.02
N VAL A 144 11.40 4.88 -8.65
CA VAL A 144 11.68 4.53 -10.06
C VAL A 144 10.79 5.32 -11.02
N VAL A 145 9.61 5.77 -10.55
CA VAL A 145 8.69 6.58 -11.36
C VAL A 145 9.15 8.04 -11.30
N ALA A 146 9.41 8.62 -12.47
CA ALA A 146 9.89 9.99 -12.61
C ALA A 146 9.09 10.96 -11.73
N ASN A 147 9.81 11.77 -10.96
CA ASN A 147 9.30 12.79 -10.03
C ASN A 147 8.74 12.30 -8.68
N GLY A 148 9.11 11.12 -8.23
CA GLY A 148 8.89 10.51 -6.90
C GLY A 148 8.06 11.30 -5.88
N HIS A 149 6.78 11.59 -6.21
CA HIS A 149 5.95 12.40 -5.34
C HIS A 149 5.67 11.68 -4.01
N SER A 150 5.82 12.38 -2.90
CA SER A 150 5.49 11.88 -1.56
C SER A 150 4.04 11.34 -1.44
N ARG A 151 3.17 11.75 -2.36
CA ARG A 151 1.79 11.26 -2.49
C ARG A 151 1.70 9.79 -2.93
N LEU A 152 2.76 9.24 -3.53
CA LEU A 152 2.85 7.85 -4.02
C LEU A 152 3.33 6.86 -2.96
N LYS A 153 3.45 7.26 -1.69
CA LYS A 153 3.93 6.39 -0.62
C LYS A 153 2.83 5.48 -0.03
N SER A 154 1.56 5.84 -0.17
CA SER A 154 0.50 5.12 0.54
C SER A 154 -0.88 5.26 -0.10
N THR A 155 -1.78 4.36 0.30
CA THR A 155 -3.22 4.36 -0.03
C THR A 155 -4.07 5.20 0.93
N ASN A 156 -3.49 6.13 1.68
CA ASN A 156 -4.21 6.94 2.68
C ASN A 156 -5.42 7.69 2.11
N ALA A 157 -5.39 8.08 0.82
CA ALA A 157 -6.53 8.71 0.17
C ALA A 157 -7.74 7.77 0.10
N ILE A 158 -7.51 6.49 -0.22
CA ILE A 158 -8.54 5.45 -0.25
C ILE A 158 -9.04 5.16 1.17
N GLU A 159 -8.15 5.08 2.16
CA GLU A 159 -8.56 4.88 3.56
C GLU A 159 -9.49 5.99 4.05
N ARG A 160 -9.19 7.26 3.75
CA ARG A 160 -10.04 8.40 4.11
C ARG A 160 -11.40 8.33 3.41
N LEU A 161 -11.43 7.99 2.12
CA LEU A 161 -12.66 7.79 1.38
C LEU A 161 -13.51 6.67 2.00
N ASN A 162 -12.90 5.52 2.30
CA ASN A 162 -13.59 4.40 2.95
C ASN A 162 -14.13 4.77 4.33
N GLN A 163 -13.41 5.58 5.11
CA GLN A 163 -13.89 6.07 6.41
C GLN A 163 -15.12 6.96 6.25
N GLU A 164 -15.12 7.85 5.24
CA GLU A 164 -16.26 8.71 4.98
C GLU A 164 -17.49 7.93 4.47
N VAL A 165 -17.29 6.93 3.60
CA VAL A 165 -18.35 6.02 3.16
C VAL A 165 -18.95 5.28 4.36
N ARG A 166 -18.13 4.69 5.23
CA ARG A 166 -18.60 3.99 6.44
C ARG A 166 -19.30 4.94 7.42
N ARG A 167 -18.86 6.18 7.54
CA ARG A 167 -19.52 7.19 8.37
C ARG A 167 -20.92 7.47 7.87
N ARG A 168 -21.11 7.63 6.56
CA ARG A 168 -22.41 7.87 5.93
C ARG A 168 -23.30 6.63 6.01
N GLU A 169 -22.77 5.44 5.79
CA GLU A 169 -23.50 4.17 5.94
C GLU A 169 -24.14 4.06 7.34
N LYS A 170 -23.38 4.37 8.39
CA LYS A 170 -23.92 4.35 9.77
C LYS A 170 -25.08 5.32 9.99
N VAL A 171 -25.11 6.42 9.27
CA VAL A 171 -26.20 7.43 9.36
C VAL A 171 -27.43 6.98 8.57
N VAL A 172 -27.23 6.45 7.39
CA VAL A 172 -28.31 6.04 6.46
C VAL A 172 -28.95 4.70 6.88
N ARG A 173 -28.20 3.83 7.57
CA ARG A 173 -28.55 2.51 8.12
C ARG A 173 -28.98 1.44 7.10
N ILE A 174 -29.64 1.78 6.01
CA ILE A 174 -30.08 0.84 4.97
C ILE A 174 -29.88 1.51 3.62
N PHE A 175 -29.06 0.89 2.75
CA PHE A 175 -29.04 1.23 1.33
C PHE A 175 -30.11 0.41 0.62
N PRO A 176 -30.92 0.99 -0.28
CA PRO A 176 -31.83 0.21 -1.10
C PRO A 176 -31.01 -0.78 -1.93
N ASN A 177 -31.40 -2.05 -1.89
CA ASN A 177 -30.85 -3.04 -2.80
C ASN A 177 -31.33 -2.70 -4.22
N THR A 178 -30.41 -2.48 -5.11
CA THR A 178 -30.68 -2.39 -6.56
C THR A 178 -30.54 -3.74 -7.18
#